data_8b98d058b3f77a2c0a4c5bf94d72da1d
#
_entry.id   8b98d058b3f77a2c0a4c5bf94d72da1d
#
_cell.length_a   1.000
_cell.length_b   1.000
_cell.length_c   1.000
_cell.angle_alpha   90.00
_cell.angle_beta   90.00
_cell.angle_gamma   90.00
#
_symmetry.space_group_name_H-M   'P 1'
#
loop_
_entity.id
_entity.type
_entity.pdbx_description
1 polymer ?
#
loop_
_entity_poly.entity_id
_entity_poly.type
_entity_poly.pdbx_seq_one_letter_code
_entity_poly.pdbx_strand_id
1 'polypeptide(L)'
;HTAYRRQRQMCIRDRPCSIHDHDQAMDYARQLKAQADALAGELLVVMRVYFEKPRTTVGWKGYINDPHLDGSFAINEGLEMARALLLDVLALGLPVGTEFLDLLSPQFISDLVSWGAIGARTTESQSHRQLASGLSCPVGFKNGTDGGVKVASDAIQAASAPHAFMGMTKMGQSAIFETRGNGDCHVILRGGKQPNYGAEHVQAACALLEGAGLRPQVMIDVSHANSSKQHRRQIDVAADVAQQIAGGDARITGLMIESHLQEGRQDIVDGQPLAHGVSVTDACISLEQTVPVLEQLAAAVKARRAKLQG
;
A
#
# COMPACT_ATOMS: atom_id res chain seq x y z
N HIS A 1 -17.96 1.12 -3.67
CA HIS A 1 -18.62 1.76 -4.82
C HIS A 1 -18.49 3.29 -4.90
N THR A 2 -18.01 3.97 -3.86
CA THR A 2 -17.80 5.43 -3.87
C THR A 2 -16.44 5.86 -4.44
N ALA A 3 -15.45 4.98 -4.53
CA ALA A 3 -14.12 5.28 -5.07
C ALA A 3 -14.14 5.65 -6.57
N TYR A 4 -15.04 5.07 -7.36
CA TYR A 4 -15.15 5.33 -8.80
C TYR A 4 -15.69 6.73 -9.14
N ARG A 5 -16.48 7.36 -8.27
CA ARG A 5 -16.98 8.72 -8.50
C ARG A 5 -15.95 9.81 -8.22
N ARG A 6 -14.81 9.47 -7.59
CA ARG A 6 -13.72 10.40 -7.26
C ARG A 6 -12.49 10.27 -8.19
N GLN A 7 -12.69 9.89 -9.45
CA GLN A 7 -11.61 9.81 -10.47
C GLN A 7 -10.76 11.08 -10.64
N ARG A 8 -11.12 12.17 -9.97
CA ARG A 8 -10.39 13.45 -9.99
C ARG A 8 -9.34 13.58 -8.90
N GLN A 9 -9.35 12.70 -7.90
CA GLN A 9 -8.40 12.74 -6.77
C GLN A 9 -7.28 11.72 -7.01
N MET A 10 -6.04 12.14 -6.71
CA MET A 10 -4.92 11.23 -6.68
C MET A 10 -4.92 10.45 -5.36
N CYS A 11 -4.66 9.16 -5.43
CA CYS A 11 -4.65 8.32 -4.24
C CYS A 11 -3.26 8.31 -3.60
N ILE A 12 -3.17 8.77 -2.36
CA ILE A 12 -1.95 8.74 -1.56
C ILE A 12 -2.11 7.67 -0.49
N ARG A 13 -1.13 6.75 -0.40
CA ARG A 13 -1.06 5.72 0.63
C ARG A 13 0.11 6.01 1.55
N ASP A 14 -0.21 6.53 2.71
CA ASP A 14 0.75 6.99 3.70
C ASP A 14 0.64 6.18 5.00
N ARG A 15 1.80 5.85 5.65
CA ARG A 15 1.79 4.97 6.80
C ARG A 15 3.15 4.75 7.50
N PRO A 16 3.13 4.22 8.76
CA PRO A 16 4.23 3.43 9.33
C PRO A 16 4.57 2.21 8.44
N CYS A 17 5.82 1.77 8.39
CA CYS A 17 6.22 0.62 7.55
C CYS A 17 5.48 -0.66 7.95
N SER A 18 5.29 -0.89 9.25
CA SER A 18 4.45 -1.95 9.81
C SER A 18 3.77 -1.44 11.07
N ILE A 19 2.53 -1.87 11.29
CA ILE A 19 1.87 -1.65 12.58
C ILE A 19 2.49 -2.60 13.60
N HIS A 20 2.84 -2.09 14.76
CA HIS A 20 3.35 -2.87 15.89
C HIS A 20 2.74 -2.45 17.22
N ASP A 21 2.02 -1.34 17.25
CA ASP A 21 1.38 -0.79 18.43
C ASP A 21 0.10 -0.05 18.04
N HIS A 22 -0.99 -0.31 18.76
CA HIS A 22 -2.31 0.27 18.47
C HIS A 22 -2.35 1.78 18.72
N ASP A 23 -1.83 2.22 19.87
CA ASP A 23 -1.94 3.61 20.28
C ASP A 23 -1.11 4.53 19.39
N GLN A 24 0.11 4.11 19.05
CA GLN A 24 0.96 4.82 18.09
C GLN A 24 0.31 4.90 16.71
N ALA A 25 -0.35 3.81 16.26
CA ALA A 25 -1.08 3.79 15.00
C ALA A 25 -2.25 4.77 15.01
N MET A 26 -2.98 4.86 16.13
CA MET A 26 -4.10 5.79 16.30
C MET A 26 -3.64 7.25 16.42
N ASP A 27 -2.50 7.51 17.07
CA ASP A 27 -1.90 8.85 17.11
C ASP A 27 -1.51 9.33 15.70
N TYR A 28 -0.91 8.41 14.92
CA TYR A 28 -0.62 8.68 13.50
C TYR A 28 -1.90 8.92 12.71
N ALA A 29 -2.92 8.06 12.86
CA ALA A 29 -4.19 8.14 12.15
C ALA A 29 -4.90 9.49 12.39
N ARG A 30 -4.94 9.99 13.63
CA ARG A 30 -5.57 11.29 13.96
C ARG A 30 -4.89 12.45 13.24
N GLN A 31 -3.56 12.46 13.22
CA GLN A 31 -2.79 13.52 12.56
C GLN A 31 -2.91 13.41 11.03
N LEU A 32 -2.85 12.19 10.48
CA LEU A 32 -3.05 11.95 9.04
C LEU A 32 -4.47 12.34 8.60
N LYS A 33 -5.49 12.12 9.45
CA LYS A 33 -6.86 12.51 9.17
C LYS A 33 -7.00 14.02 8.99
N ALA A 34 -6.32 14.81 9.81
CA ALA A 34 -6.33 16.27 9.66
C ALA A 34 -5.78 16.70 8.28
N GLN A 35 -4.71 16.06 7.81
CA GLN A 35 -4.15 16.31 6.48
C GLN A 35 -5.10 15.83 5.37
N ALA A 36 -5.71 14.64 5.55
CA ALA A 36 -6.67 14.11 4.60
C ALA A 36 -7.87 15.03 4.39
N ASP A 37 -8.36 15.65 5.45
CA ASP A 37 -9.47 16.60 5.37
C ASP A 37 -9.06 17.92 4.70
N ALA A 38 -7.90 18.46 5.07
CA ALA A 38 -7.38 19.69 4.49
C ALA A 38 -7.13 19.57 2.98
N LEU A 39 -6.74 18.39 2.50
CA LEU A 39 -6.36 18.13 1.10
C LEU A 39 -7.42 17.33 0.32
N ALA A 40 -8.63 17.17 0.87
CA ALA A 40 -9.69 16.33 0.30
C ALA A 40 -10.18 16.78 -1.09
N GLY A 41 -9.89 18.02 -1.49
CA GLY A 41 -10.16 18.52 -2.83
C GLY A 41 -9.32 17.83 -3.90
N GLU A 42 -8.07 17.53 -3.61
CA GLU A 42 -7.04 17.05 -4.52
C GLU A 42 -6.65 15.61 -4.29
N LEU A 43 -6.54 15.19 -3.02
CA LEU A 43 -6.01 13.89 -2.64
C LEU A 43 -7.06 13.00 -1.97
N LEU A 44 -7.02 11.73 -2.26
CA LEU A 44 -7.64 10.67 -1.47
C LEU A 44 -6.53 10.01 -0.62
N VAL A 45 -6.43 10.40 0.63
CA VAL A 45 -5.45 9.82 1.55
C VAL A 45 -6.02 8.52 2.13
N VAL A 46 -5.24 7.44 2.02
CA VAL A 46 -5.56 6.11 2.54
C VAL A 46 -4.48 5.74 3.54
N MET A 47 -4.84 5.48 4.79
CA MET A 47 -3.88 4.99 5.77
C MET A 47 -3.51 3.55 5.47
N ARG A 48 -2.25 3.29 5.31
CA ARG A 48 -1.73 1.93 5.15
C ARG A 48 -1.57 1.27 6.50
N VAL A 49 -2.18 0.13 6.71
CA VAL A 49 -2.10 -0.66 7.95
C VAL A 49 -1.56 -2.05 7.62
N TYR A 50 -0.24 -2.19 7.58
CA TYR A 50 0.40 -3.46 7.26
C TYR A 50 0.65 -4.25 8.54
N PHE A 51 -0.09 -5.33 8.69
CA PHE A 51 -0.06 -6.21 9.85
C PHE A 51 0.90 -7.38 9.69
N GLU A 52 1.35 -7.65 8.48
CA GLU A 52 2.20 -8.78 8.13
C GLU A 52 3.44 -8.27 7.41
N LYS A 53 4.58 -8.87 7.68
CA LYS A 53 5.85 -8.47 7.08
C LYS A 53 6.54 -9.64 6.41
N PRO A 54 6.76 -9.57 5.07
CA PRO A 54 7.52 -10.59 4.39
C PRO A 54 8.98 -10.55 4.85
N ARG A 55 9.52 -11.70 5.23
CA ARG A 55 10.91 -11.85 5.66
C ARG A 55 11.68 -12.71 4.67
N THR A 56 12.87 -12.25 4.29
CA THR A 56 13.78 -13.03 3.43
C THR A 56 14.38 -14.20 4.21
N THR A 57 14.63 -13.98 5.50
CA THR A 57 15.14 -14.99 6.43
C THR A 57 14.20 -15.09 7.63
N VAL A 58 14.70 -14.92 8.85
CA VAL A 58 13.92 -14.89 10.08
C VAL A 58 13.69 -13.47 10.58
N GLY A 59 12.74 -13.27 11.48
CA GLY A 59 12.43 -12.00 12.09
C GLY A 59 10.95 -11.87 12.44
N TRP A 60 10.59 -10.82 13.14
CA TRP A 60 9.20 -10.52 13.49
C TRP A 60 8.31 -10.47 12.24
N LYS A 61 7.27 -11.30 12.22
CA LYS A 61 6.41 -11.49 11.04
C LYS A 61 5.26 -10.49 10.93
N GLY A 62 5.06 -9.65 11.94
CA GLY A 62 4.03 -8.63 11.94
C GLY A 62 3.04 -8.76 13.09
N TYR A 63 2.17 -7.78 13.21
CA TYR A 63 1.25 -7.58 14.32
C TYR A 63 0.21 -8.71 14.48
N ILE A 64 -0.26 -9.30 13.37
CA ILE A 64 -1.15 -10.47 13.44
C ILE A 64 -0.42 -11.69 13.98
N ASN A 65 0.83 -11.90 13.54
CA ASN A 65 1.55 -13.13 13.87
C ASN A 65 2.15 -13.14 15.26
N ASP A 66 2.55 -11.97 15.76
CA ASP A 66 3.21 -11.80 17.06
C ASP A 66 2.93 -10.39 17.59
N PRO A 67 1.71 -10.17 18.15
CA PRO A 67 1.23 -8.84 18.51
C PRO A 67 2.00 -8.21 19.67
N HIS A 68 2.61 -9.04 20.53
CA HIS A 68 3.34 -8.60 21.73
C HIS A 68 4.85 -8.43 21.49
N LEU A 69 5.36 -8.78 20.30
CA LEU A 69 6.78 -8.73 19.94
C LEU A 69 7.68 -9.61 20.84
N ASP A 70 7.11 -10.64 21.45
CA ASP A 70 7.78 -11.49 22.47
C ASP A 70 7.97 -12.94 21.99
N GLY A 71 7.61 -13.25 20.74
CA GLY A 71 7.69 -14.58 20.17
C GLY A 71 6.61 -15.54 20.69
N SER A 72 5.57 -15.05 21.34
CA SER A 72 4.44 -15.88 21.82
C SER A 72 3.57 -16.41 20.67
N PHE A 73 3.61 -15.74 19.52
CA PHE A 73 2.77 -16.06 18.36
C PHE A 73 1.27 -16.16 18.68
N ALA A 74 0.76 -15.22 19.50
CA ALA A 74 -0.64 -15.13 19.90
C ALA A 74 -1.53 -14.69 18.70
N ILE A 75 -1.55 -15.47 17.61
CA ILE A 75 -2.15 -15.12 16.31
C ILE A 75 -3.65 -14.82 16.43
N ASN A 76 -4.40 -15.56 17.24
CA ASN A 76 -5.83 -15.30 17.41
C ASN A 76 -6.07 -13.90 18.00
N GLU A 77 -5.31 -13.52 19.02
CA GLU A 77 -5.32 -12.20 19.62
C GLU A 77 -4.87 -11.14 18.60
N GLY A 78 -3.80 -11.42 17.85
CA GLY A 78 -3.32 -10.55 16.79
C GLY A 78 -4.36 -10.24 15.70
N LEU A 79 -5.18 -11.23 15.35
CA LEU A 79 -6.30 -11.03 14.40
C LEU A 79 -7.39 -10.12 14.97
N GLU A 80 -7.75 -10.29 16.26
CA GLU A 80 -8.72 -9.45 16.96
C GLU A 80 -8.20 -8.01 17.09
N MET A 81 -6.94 -7.84 17.50
CA MET A 81 -6.29 -6.54 17.64
C MET A 81 -6.17 -5.81 16.28
N ALA A 82 -5.80 -6.53 15.22
CA ALA A 82 -5.72 -5.96 13.88
C ALA A 82 -7.09 -5.49 13.40
N ARG A 83 -8.14 -6.29 13.63
CA ARG A 83 -9.51 -5.92 13.26
C ARG A 83 -10.02 -4.73 14.08
N ALA A 84 -9.73 -4.66 15.39
CA ALA A 84 -10.08 -3.53 16.25
C ALA A 84 -9.44 -2.23 15.74
N LEU A 85 -8.14 -2.25 15.42
CA LEU A 85 -7.46 -1.09 14.86
C LEU A 85 -8.08 -0.63 13.52
N LEU A 86 -8.44 -1.56 12.64
CA LEU A 86 -9.12 -1.21 11.39
C LEU A 86 -10.44 -0.48 11.63
N LEU A 87 -11.24 -0.96 12.59
CA LEU A 87 -12.51 -0.31 12.97
C LEU A 87 -12.28 1.09 13.54
N ASP A 88 -11.28 1.27 14.40
CA ASP A 88 -10.97 2.55 15.01
C ASP A 88 -10.48 3.57 13.98
N VAL A 89 -9.61 3.17 13.05
CA VAL A 89 -9.16 4.04 11.95
C VAL A 89 -10.32 4.42 11.01
N LEU A 90 -11.19 3.45 10.69
CA LEU A 90 -12.38 3.71 9.87
C LEU A 90 -13.38 4.63 10.58
N ALA A 91 -13.53 4.54 11.91
CA ALA A 91 -14.36 5.44 12.71
C ALA A 91 -13.89 6.91 12.63
N LEU A 92 -12.60 7.16 12.44
CA LEU A 92 -12.07 8.50 12.13
C LEU A 92 -12.46 9.00 10.72
N GLY A 93 -12.98 8.11 9.86
CA GLY A 93 -13.28 8.42 8.46
C GLY A 93 -12.06 8.32 7.53
N LEU A 94 -10.99 7.64 7.93
CA LEU A 94 -9.86 7.31 7.07
C LEU A 94 -10.08 5.95 6.39
N PRO A 95 -10.03 5.86 5.04
CA PRO A 95 -9.96 4.58 4.36
C PRO A 95 -8.62 3.91 4.67
N VAL A 96 -8.62 2.58 4.75
CA VAL A 96 -7.43 1.80 5.08
C VAL A 96 -6.98 0.92 3.92
N GLY A 97 -5.65 0.72 3.83
CA GLY A 97 -5.03 -0.16 2.87
C GLY A 97 -4.04 -1.11 3.54
N THR A 98 -3.97 -2.36 3.08
CA THR A 98 -3.02 -3.35 3.63
C THR A 98 -2.30 -4.13 2.53
N GLU A 99 -1.21 -4.83 2.88
CA GLU A 99 -0.64 -5.88 2.05
C GLU A 99 -1.26 -7.21 2.45
N PHE A 100 -1.76 -7.94 1.49
CA PHE A 100 -2.24 -9.31 1.70
C PHE A 100 -1.06 -10.26 1.48
N LEU A 101 -0.40 -10.65 2.56
CA LEU A 101 0.74 -11.56 2.53
C LEU A 101 0.33 -13.00 2.80
N ASP A 102 -0.39 -13.24 3.89
CA ASP A 102 -1.02 -14.52 4.19
C ASP A 102 -2.29 -14.71 3.34
N LEU A 103 -2.66 -15.95 3.08
CA LEU A 103 -3.84 -16.28 2.27
C LEU A 103 -5.11 -16.47 3.10
N LEU A 104 -4.98 -16.58 4.42
CA LEU A 104 -6.10 -16.84 5.34
C LEU A 104 -6.50 -15.60 6.13
N SER A 105 -5.54 -14.77 6.54
CA SER A 105 -5.80 -13.51 7.26
C SER A 105 -6.79 -12.58 6.54
N PRO A 106 -6.84 -12.52 5.19
CA PRO A 106 -7.84 -11.70 4.49
C PRO A 106 -9.28 -12.06 4.82
N GLN A 107 -9.60 -13.29 5.20
CA GLN A 107 -10.95 -13.70 5.60
C GLN A 107 -11.45 -12.94 6.83
N PHE A 108 -10.54 -12.46 7.67
CA PHE A 108 -10.86 -11.77 8.93
C PHE A 108 -10.83 -10.25 8.81
N ILE A 109 -10.21 -9.68 7.78
CA ILE A 109 -9.97 -8.24 7.69
C ILE A 109 -10.40 -7.59 6.36
N SER A 110 -10.57 -8.33 5.27
CA SER A 110 -10.77 -7.75 3.93
C SER A 110 -12.04 -6.94 3.78
N ASP A 111 -13.08 -7.21 4.58
CA ASP A 111 -14.34 -6.45 4.59
C ASP A 111 -14.16 -5.00 5.08
N LEU A 112 -13.09 -4.71 5.82
CA LEU A 112 -12.74 -3.38 6.33
C LEU A 112 -11.69 -2.66 5.45
N VAL A 113 -11.09 -3.37 4.48
CA VAL A 113 -9.99 -2.83 3.66
C VAL A 113 -10.51 -2.15 2.41
N SER A 114 -10.09 -0.91 2.20
CA SER A 114 -10.47 -0.09 1.04
C SER A 114 -9.52 -0.25 -0.15
N TRP A 115 -8.31 -0.78 0.08
CA TRP A 115 -7.30 -1.03 -0.95
C TRP A 115 -6.30 -2.10 -0.47
N GLY A 116 -5.93 -3.00 -1.37
CA GLY A 116 -4.96 -4.06 -1.09
C GLY A 116 -3.70 -3.95 -1.94
N ALA A 117 -2.57 -4.45 -1.42
CA ALA A 117 -1.34 -4.64 -2.18
C ALA A 117 -0.95 -6.12 -2.20
N ILE A 118 -0.35 -6.54 -3.32
CA ILE A 118 0.43 -7.77 -3.42
C ILE A 118 1.89 -7.37 -3.58
N GLY A 119 2.74 -7.87 -2.69
CA GLY A 119 4.16 -7.53 -2.63
C GLY A 119 4.96 -8.07 -3.80
N ALA A 120 6.15 -7.50 -4.05
CA ALA A 120 7.00 -7.92 -5.18
C ALA A 120 7.43 -9.40 -5.12
N ARG A 121 7.53 -9.98 -3.92
CA ARG A 121 7.88 -11.41 -3.74
C ARG A 121 6.70 -12.35 -3.97
N THR A 122 5.48 -11.85 -3.94
CA THR A 122 4.23 -12.61 -4.04
C THR A 122 3.45 -12.34 -5.32
N THR A 123 3.84 -11.34 -6.12
CA THR A 123 3.20 -11.02 -7.41
C THR A 123 3.24 -12.19 -8.40
N GLU A 124 4.26 -13.05 -8.34
CA GLU A 124 4.36 -14.26 -9.17
C GLU A 124 3.43 -15.40 -8.67
N SER A 125 3.01 -15.36 -7.41
CA SER A 125 2.25 -16.43 -6.78
C SER A 125 0.85 -16.55 -7.37
N GLN A 126 0.53 -17.74 -7.91
CA GLN A 126 -0.81 -18.06 -8.40
C GLN A 126 -1.87 -17.87 -7.31
N SER A 127 -1.60 -18.31 -6.08
CA SER A 127 -2.54 -18.22 -4.97
C SER A 127 -2.88 -16.77 -4.61
N HIS A 128 -1.89 -15.85 -4.66
CA HIS A 128 -2.14 -14.43 -4.41
C HIS A 128 -2.92 -13.77 -5.55
N ARG A 129 -2.74 -14.19 -6.80
CA ARG A 129 -3.54 -13.73 -7.94
C ARG A 129 -4.99 -14.21 -7.83
N GLN A 130 -5.20 -15.45 -7.40
CA GLN A 130 -6.51 -16.02 -7.10
C GLN A 130 -7.18 -15.28 -5.94
N LEU A 131 -6.46 -15.03 -4.84
CA LEU A 131 -6.95 -14.23 -3.72
C LEU A 131 -7.41 -12.84 -4.22
N ALA A 132 -6.58 -12.13 -4.97
CA ALA A 132 -6.89 -10.81 -5.50
C ALA A 132 -8.14 -10.79 -6.37
N SER A 133 -8.42 -11.88 -7.12
CA SER A 133 -9.62 -12.02 -7.95
C SER A 133 -10.93 -12.00 -7.16
N GLY A 134 -10.88 -12.34 -5.87
CA GLY A 134 -12.04 -12.38 -4.97
C GLY A 134 -12.18 -11.18 -4.04
N LEU A 135 -11.20 -10.28 -4.00
CA LEU A 135 -11.25 -9.11 -3.14
C LEU A 135 -12.21 -8.05 -3.70
N SER A 136 -12.95 -7.41 -2.79
CA SER A 136 -13.93 -6.36 -3.14
C SER A 136 -13.32 -4.96 -3.22
N CYS A 137 -12.02 -4.83 -3.03
CA CYS A 137 -11.27 -3.58 -3.10
C CYS A 137 -10.29 -3.58 -4.28
N PRO A 138 -9.86 -2.41 -4.79
CA PRO A 138 -8.77 -2.32 -5.75
C PRO A 138 -7.49 -2.94 -5.20
N VAL A 139 -6.73 -3.64 -6.06
CA VAL A 139 -5.49 -4.32 -5.68
C VAL A 139 -4.33 -3.83 -6.54
N GLY A 140 -3.27 -3.35 -5.88
CA GLY A 140 -2.01 -2.99 -6.52
C GLY A 140 -1.02 -4.15 -6.49
N PHE A 141 -0.53 -4.56 -7.66
CA PHE A 141 0.55 -5.53 -7.81
C PHE A 141 1.88 -4.82 -7.97
N LYS A 142 2.82 -5.06 -7.06
CA LYS A 142 4.18 -4.52 -7.19
C LYS A 142 4.91 -5.24 -8.32
N ASN A 143 5.71 -4.50 -9.10
CA ASN A 143 6.63 -5.10 -10.05
C ASN A 143 7.63 -6.03 -9.35
N GLY A 144 8.22 -6.96 -10.09
CA GLY A 144 9.19 -7.93 -9.58
C GLY A 144 10.37 -7.27 -8.86
N THR A 145 11.06 -8.03 -8.02
CA THR A 145 12.21 -7.53 -7.25
C THR A 145 13.39 -7.12 -8.14
N ASP A 146 13.45 -7.62 -9.35
CA ASP A 146 14.41 -7.26 -10.42
C ASP A 146 14.06 -5.93 -11.11
N GLY A 147 12.82 -5.43 -10.93
CA GLY A 147 12.29 -4.24 -11.60
C GLY A 147 11.33 -4.56 -12.76
N GLY A 148 11.16 -5.83 -13.12
CA GLY A 148 10.32 -6.26 -14.23
C GLY A 148 8.83 -5.98 -14.00
N VAL A 149 8.19 -5.27 -14.95
CA VAL A 149 6.75 -4.90 -14.87
C VAL A 149 5.86 -6.01 -15.46
N LYS A 150 6.41 -6.84 -16.35
CA LYS A 150 5.65 -7.91 -17.03
C LYS A 150 4.92 -8.83 -16.04
N VAL A 151 5.60 -9.22 -14.96
CA VAL A 151 5.02 -10.10 -13.93
C VAL A 151 3.80 -9.50 -13.25
N ALA A 152 3.79 -8.19 -13.03
CA ALA A 152 2.64 -7.48 -12.46
C ALA A 152 1.50 -7.35 -13.49
N SER A 153 1.82 -7.14 -14.77
CA SER A 153 0.84 -7.15 -15.86
C SER A 153 0.14 -8.52 -15.97
N ASP A 154 0.90 -9.61 -15.93
CA ASP A 154 0.35 -10.97 -15.97
C ASP A 154 -0.50 -11.26 -14.72
N ALA A 155 -0.08 -10.75 -13.56
CA ALA A 155 -0.85 -10.88 -12.31
C ALA A 155 -2.21 -10.16 -12.38
N ILE A 156 -2.26 -8.97 -12.98
CA ILE A 156 -3.50 -8.22 -13.19
C ILE A 156 -4.43 -8.98 -14.13
N GLN A 157 -3.92 -9.51 -15.25
CA GLN A 157 -4.73 -10.30 -16.16
C GLN A 157 -5.33 -11.53 -15.46
N ALA A 158 -4.50 -12.27 -14.70
CA ALA A 158 -4.95 -13.42 -13.94
C ALA A 158 -6.00 -13.02 -12.89
N ALA A 159 -5.75 -11.99 -12.08
CA ALA A 159 -6.68 -11.54 -11.05
C ALA A 159 -7.98 -10.96 -11.60
N SER A 160 -7.99 -10.50 -12.85
CA SER A 160 -9.20 -9.99 -13.52
C SER A 160 -10.11 -11.12 -14.01
N ALA A 161 -9.64 -12.35 -14.06
CA ALA A 161 -10.42 -13.51 -14.49
C ALA A 161 -11.13 -14.20 -13.30
N PRO A 162 -12.22 -14.95 -13.55
CA PRO A 162 -12.83 -15.83 -12.54
C PRO A 162 -11.91 -16.98 -12.18
N HIS A 163 -11.93 -17.39 -10.90
CA HIS A 163 -11.17 -18.50 -10.37
C HIS A 163 -12.01 -19.38 -9.45
N ALA A 164 -11.64 -20.66 -9.32
CA ALA A 164 -12.09 -21.55 -8.26
C ALA A 164 -10.87 -22.12 -7.53
N PHE A 165 -10.83 -21.99 -6.21
CA PHE A 165 -9.70 -22.44 -5.39
C PHE A 165 -10.13 -22.83 -3.97
N MET A 166 -9.29 -23.56 -3.28
CA MET A 166 -9.51 -23.92 -1.89
C MET A 166 -9.11 -22.77 -0.97
N GLY A 167 -9.93 -22.51 0.02
CA GLY A 167 -9.67 -21.54 1.06
C GLY A 167 -10.34 -21.92 2.37
N MET A 168 -10.35 -21.02 3.34
CA MET A 168 -10.94 -21.21 4.66
C MET A 168 -12.02 -20.15 4.90
N THR A 169 -13.17 -20.55 5.43
CA THR A 169 -14.22 -19.65 5.87
C THR A 169 -13.84 -18.94 7.18
N LYS A 170 -14.56 -17.89 7.57
CA LYS A 170 -14.41 -17.23 8.88
C LYS A 170 -14.62 -18.17 10.06
N MET A 171 -15.30 -19.28 9.86
CA MET A 171 -15.54 -20.31 10.88
C MET A 171 -14.43 -21.38 10.92
N GLY A 172 -13.32 -21.18 10.19
CA GLY A 172 -12.20 -22.14 10.15
C GLY A 172 -12.45 -23.39 9.35
N GLN A 173 -13.47 -23.43 8.50
CA GLN A 173 -13.81 -24.58 7.69
C GLN A 173 -13.20 -24.45 6.29
N SER A 174 -12.63 -25.54 5.77
CA SER A 174 -12.20 -25.60 4.37
C SER A 174 -13.40 -25.46 3.43
N ALA A 175 -13.26 -24.66 2.39
CA ALA A 175 -14.29 -24.43 1.39
C ALA A 175 -13.69 -24.21 0.01
N ILE A 176 -14.50 -24.39 -1.04
CA ILE A 176 -14.18 -23.97 -2.39
C ILE A 176 -14.71 -22.54 -2.55
N PHE A 177 -13.82 -21.63 -2.96
CA PHE A 177 -14.17 -20.25 -3.29
C PHE A 177 -14.25 -20.10 -4.81
N GLU A 178 -15.35 -19.58 -5.28
CA GLU A 178 -15.53 -19.16 -6.67
C GLU A 178 -15.52 -17.63 -6.72
N THR A 179 -14.66 -17.05 -7.56
CA THR A 179 -14.51 -15.61 -7.73
C THR A 179 -14.96 -15.15 -9.11
N ARG A 180 -15.27 -13.88 -9.25
CA ARG A 180 -15.73 -13.28 -10.53
C ARG A 180 -14.62 -12.53 -11.25
N GLY A 181 -13.44 -12.42 -10.65
CA GLY A 181 -12.38 -11.54 -11.09
C GLY A 181 -12.49 -10.14 -10.50
N ASN A 182 -11.34 -9.44 -10.42
CA ASN A 182 -11.21 -8.09 -9.89
C ASN A 182 -10.70 -7.16 -11.00
N GLY A 183 -11.58 -6.38 -11.61
CA GLY A 183 -11.26 -5.44 -12.68
C GLY A 183 -10.56 -4.14 -12.22
N ASP A 184 -10.35 -3.96 -10.91
CA ASP A 184 -9.74 -2.76 -10.34
C ASP A 184 -8.29 -2.99 -9.87
N CYS A 185 -7.61 -3.96 -10.50
CA CYS A 185 -6.19 -4.19 -10.28
C CYS A 185 -5.32 -3.19 -11.05
N HIS A 186 -4.14 -2.84 -10.50
CA HIS A 186 -3.19 -1.92 -11.12
C HIS A 186 -1.74 -2.24 -10.74
N VAL A 187 -0.78 -1.67 -11.47
CA VAL A 187 0.65 -1.83 -11.19
C VAL A 187 1.11 -0.82 -10.15
N ILE A 188 2.05 -1.27 -9.29
CA ILE A 188 2.83 -0.41 -8.40
C ILE A 188 4.30 -0.51 -8.83
N LEU A 189 4.88 0.62 -9.26
CA LEU A 189 6.30 0.74 -9.54
C LEU A 189 7.06 0.97 -8.23
N ARG A 190 7.90 0.02 -7.82
CA ARG A 190 8.66 0.04 -6.55
C ARG A 190 10.18 0.03 -6.73
N GLY A 191 10.64 0.14 -7.99
CA GLY A 191 12.03 -0.04 -8.34
C GLY A 191 12.46 -1.52 -8.41
N GLY A 192 13.69 -1.74 -8.72
CA GLY A 192 14.33 -3.05 -8.80
C GLY A 192 15.83 -2.92 -8.58
N LYS A 193 16.64 -3.34 -9.55
CA LYS A 193 18.08 -3.07 -9.57
C LYS A 193 18.37 -1.56 -9.67
N GLN A 194 17.47 -0.84 -10.32
CA GLN A 194 17.49 0.62 -10.46
C GLN A 194 16.10 1.19 -10.08
N PRO A 195 16.00 2.46 -9.70
CA PRO A 195 14.72 3.16 -9.59
C PRO A 195 13.93 3.10 -10.90
N ASN A 196 12.57 3.10 -10.80
CA ASN A 196 11.70 3.07 -11.97
C ASN A 196 10.50 4.05 -11.88
N TYR A 197 10.70 5.19 -11.23
CA TYR A 197 9.69 6.25 -11.07
C TYR A 197 9.77 7.36 -12.14
N GLY A 198 10.88 7.45 -12.89
CA GLY A 198 11.07 8.48 -13.92
C GLY A 198 10.03 8.40 -15.04
N ALA A 199 9.82 9.50 -15.75
CA ALA A 199 8.80 9.63 -16.79
C ALA A 199 8.92 8.57 -17.89
N GLU A 200 10.16 8.21 -18.28
CA GLU A 200 10.45 7.16 -19.26
C GLU A 200 10.02 5.77 -18.75
N HIS A 201 10.19 5.50 -17.46
CA HIS A 201 9.76 4.23 -16.85
C HIS A 201 8.23 4.15 -16.74
N VAL A 202 7.57 5.26 -16.36
CA VAL A 202 6.11 5.36 -16.37
C VAL A 202 5.57 5.13 -17.77
N GLN A 203 6.18 5.75 -18.78
CA GLN A 203 5.79 5.55 -20.18
C GLN A 203 5.96 4.10 -20.63
N ALA A 204 7.10 3.49 -20.34
CA ALA A 204 7.36 2.11 -20.72
C ALA A 204 6.41 1.13 -20.04
N ALA A 205 6.15 1.32 -18.73
CA ALA A 205 5.19 0.51 -18.00
C ALA A 205 3.77 0.63 -18.56
N CYS A 206 3.32 1.86 -18.86
CA CYS A 206 2.01 2.10 -19.42
C CYS A 206 1.85 1.54 -20.84
N ALA A 207 2.89 1.64 -21.70
CA ALA A 207 2.89 1.03 -23.02
C ALA A 207 2.79 -0.51 -22.96
N LEU A 208 3.49 -1.14 -21.99
CA LEU A 208 3.38 -2.58 -21.75
C LEU A 208 1.95 -2.97 -21.31
N LEU A 209 1.33 -2.19 -20.42
CA LEU A 209 -0.03 -2.43 -19.97
C LEU A 209 -1.04 -2.27 -21.11
N GLU A 210 -0.91 -1.22 -21.91
CA GLU A 210 -1.76 -0.97 -23.07
C GLU A 210 -1.64 -2.09 -24.10
N GLY A 211 -0.41 -2.55 -24.40
CA GLY A 211 -0.18 -3.70 -25.27
C GLY A 211 -0.76 -5.02 -24.75
N ALA A 212 -1.01 -5.11 -23.43
CA ALA A 212 -1.69 -6.23 -22.78
C ALA A 212 -3.21 -6.03 -22.65
N GLY A 213 -3.78 -4.96 -23.21
CA GLY A 213 -5.20 -4.62 -23.09
C GLY A 213 -5.62 -4.15 -21.70
N LEU A 214 -4.68 -3.71 -20.87
CA LEU A 214 -4.91 -3.21 -19.53
C LEU A 214 -4.93 -1.67 -19.50
N ARG A 215 -5.51 -1.09 -18.44
CA ARG A 215 -5.49 0.36 -18.25
C ARG A 215 -4.05 0.85 -18.09
N PRO A 216 -3.56 1.83 -18.88
CA PRO A 216 -2.21 2.35 -18.82
C PRO A 216 -2.07 3.32 -17.63
N GLN A 217 -2.19 2.80 -16.43
CA GLN A 217 -2.15 3.55 -15.18
C GLN A 217 -1.27 2.84 -14.15
N VAL A 218 -0.48 3.62 -13.43
CA VAL A 218 0.44 3.11 -12.42
C VAL A 218 0.31 3.89 -11.11
N MET A 219 0.64 3.23 -10.02
CA MET A 219 1.00 3.84 -8.75
C MET A 219 2.50 3.79 -8.57
N ILE A 220 3.09 4.77 -7.90
CA ILE A 220 4.52 4.82 -7.60
C ILE A 220 4.73 4.67 -6.10
N ASP A 221 5.50 3.67 -5.72
CA ASP A 221 6.03 3.49 -4.38
C ASP A 221 7.34 4.29 -4.30
N VAL A 222 7.34 5.40 -3.58
CA VAL A 222 8.52 6.28 -3.48
C VAL A 222 9.59 5.77 -2.53
N SER A 223 9.28 4.71 -1.75
CA SER A 223 10.22 4.01 -0.87
C SER A 223 10.96 2.87 -1.60
N HIS A 224 11.45 1.88 -0.87
CA HIS A 224 12.08 0.67 -1.37
C HIS A 224 13.25 0.95 -2.32
N ALA A 225 13.28 0.34 -3.53
CA ALA A 225 14.37 0.54 -4.46
C ALA A 225 14.31 1.90 -5.19
N ASN A 226 13.13 2.52 -5.27
CA ASN A 226 13.00 3.87 -5.82
C ASN A 226 13.77 4.92 -5.00
N SER A 227 13.80 4.78 -3.68
CA SER A 227 14.63 5.61 -2.78
C SER A 227 16.03 5.01 -2.51
N SER A 228 16.40 3.92 -3.18
CA SER A 228 17.63 3.16 -2.89
C SER A 228 17.71 2.74 -1.41
N LYS A 229 16.57 2.45 -0.78
CA LYS A 229 16.41 2.12 0.65
C LYS A 229 16.87 3.23 1.62
N GLN A 230 17.00 4.46 1.14
CA GLN A 230 17.31 5.64 1.95
C GLN A 230 15.99 6.40 2.19
N HIS A 231 15.43 6.28 3.39
CA HIS A 231 14.07 6.78 3.68
C HIS A 231 13.89 8.27 3.35
N ARG A 232 14.89 9.14 3.60
CA ARG A 232 14.81 10.57 3.27
C ARG A 232 14.69 10.85 1.77
N ARG A 233 15.25 9.99 0.92
CA ARG A 233 15.14 10.13 -0.54
C ARG A 233 13.71 9.93 -1.06
N GLN A 234 12.79 9.42 -0.24
CA GLN A 234 11.37 9.43 -0.59
C GLN A 234 10.85 10.83 -0.92
N ILE A 235 11.37 11.86 -0.24
CA ILE A 235 10.99 13.26 -0.45
C ILE A 235 11.40 13.70 -1.86
N ASP A 236 12.63 13.41 -2.27
CA ASP A 236 13.15 13.75 -3.61
C ASP A 236 12.38 13.00 -4.71
N VAL A 237 12.13 11.71 -4.50
CA VAL A 237 11.35 10.89 -5.45
C VAL A 237 9.92 11.42 -5.56
N ALA A 238 9.29 11.77 -4.45
CA ALA A 238 7.95 12.34 -4.46
C ALA A 238 7.91 13.71 -5.16
N ALA A 239 8.96 14.53 -5.00
CA ALA A 239 9.08 15.83 -5.67
C ALA A 239 9.20 15.66 -7.20
N ASP A 240 10.00 14.71 -7.68
CA ASP A 240 10.08 14.38 -9.12
C ASP A 240 8.72 13.93 -9.66
N VAL A 241 8.07 12.99 -8.97
CA VAL A 241 6.74 12.50 -9.39
C VAL A 241 5.71 13.61 -9.36
N ALA A 242 5.76 14.54 -8.39
CA ALA A 242 4.90 15.71 -8.36
C ALA A 242 5.11 16.62 -9.58
N GLN A 243 6.35 16.78 -10.06
CA GLN A 243 6.63 17.52 -11.30
C GLN A 243 6.03 16.84 -12.53
N GLN A 244 6.13 15.50 -12.65
CA GLN A 244 5.51 14.75 -13.73
C GLN A 244 3.98 14.94 -13.72
N ILE A 245 3.34 14.85 -12.55
CA ILE A 245 1.90 15.07 -12.38
C ILE A 245 1.53 16.51 -12.76
N ALA A 246 2.25 17.52 -12.25
CA ALA A 246 2.02 18.92 -12.58
C ALA A 246 2.27 19.21 -14.08
N GLY A 247 3.16 18.43 -14.71
CA GLY A 247 3.41 18.42 -16.15
C GLY A 247 2.22 17.96 -17.00
N GLY A 248 1.23 17.29 -16.39
CA GLY A 248 0.02 16.81 -17.07
C GLY A 248 -0.08 15.29 -17.17
N ASP A 249 0.87 14.52 -16.61
CA ASP A 249 0.82 13.06 -16.69
C ASP A 249 -0.38 12.51 -15.90
N ALA A 250 -1.37 11.99 -16.63
CA ALA A 250 -2.58 11.40 -16.08
C ALA A 250 -2.45 9.90 -15.78
N ARG A 251 -1.34 9.28 -16.17
CA ARG A 251 -1.09 7.84 -15.98
C ARG A 251 -0.70 7.51 -14.54
N ILE A 252 -0.13 8.49 -13.82
CA ILE A 252 0.20 8.35 -12.40
C ILE A 252 -1.06 8.61 -11.58
N THR A 253 -1.63 7.54 -10.99
CA THR A 253 -2.89 7.58 -10.26
C THR A 253 -2.73 7.62 -8.75
N GLY A 254 -1.54 7.36 -8.24
CA GLY A 254 -1.28 7.42 -6.81
C GLY A 254 0.19 7.23 -6.44
N LEU A 255 0.51 7.59 -5.21
CA LEU A 255 1.80 7.35 -4.59
C LEU A 255 1.65 6.51 -3.31
N MET A 256 2.73 5.84 -2.95
CA MET A 256 2.88 5.11 -1.70
C MET A 256 4.11 5.65 -0.98
N ILE A 257 3.92 6.08 0.28
CA ILE A 257 4.94 6.72 1.12
C ILE A 257 5.12 5.87 2.39
N GLU A 258 6.32 5.75 2.92
CA GLU A 258 6.61 5.16 4.23
C GLU A 258 6.96 6.25 5.24
N SER A 259 6.02 6.56 6.12
CA SER A 259 6.07 7.62 7.12
C SER A 259 5.64 7.09 8.49
N HIS A 260 6.14 7.69 9.57
CA HIS A 260 5.68 7.43 10.94
C HIS A 260 5.67 8.74 11.73
N LEU A 261 5.26 8.70 13.01
CA LEU A 261 5.28 9.89 13.87
C LEU A 261 6.69 10.49 13.95
N GLN A 262 7.72 9.61 14.10
CA GLN A 262 9.12 9.98 14.14
C GLN A 262 9.89 9.35 12.98
N GLU A 263 10.99 10.00 12.58
CA GLU A 263 11.88 9.54 11.53
C GLU A 263 12.71 8.33 11.97
N GLY A 264 13.03 7.45 11.02
CA GLY A 264 14.00 6.38 11.20
C GLY A 264 13.38 5.03 11.50
N ARG A 265 14.17 4.19 12.15
CA ARG A 265 13.79 2.84 12.60
C ARG A 265 14.51 2.49 13.89
N GLN A 266 13.99 1.52 14.61
CA GLN A 266 14.60 0.91 15.80
C GLN A 266 14.57 -0.62 15.68
N ASP A 267 15.44 -1.28 16.40
CA ASP A 267 15.43 -2.72 16.53
C ASP A 267 14.62 -3.15 17.76
N ILE A 268 13.97 -4.31 17.66
CA ILE A 268 13.30 -4.94 18.80
C ILE A 268 14.39 -5.65 19.60
N VAL A 269 14.60 -5.21 20.85
CA VAL A 269 15.59 -5.79 21.76
C VAL A 269 14.87 -6.20 23.04
N ASP A 270 15.03 -7.46 23.43
CA ASP A 270 14.37 -8.00 24.62
C ASP A 270 14.66 -7.17 25.87
N GLY A 271 13.61 -6.85 26.61
CA GLY A 271 13.68 -6.07 27.85
C GLY A 271 13.93 -4.57 27.66
N GLN A 272 14.01 -4.05 26.45
CA GLN A 272 14.13 -2.62 26.17
C GLN A 272 12.81 -2.05 25.67
N PRO A 273 12.33 -0.90 26.22
CA PRO A 273 11.14 -0.24 25.73
C PRO A 273 11.40 0.34 24.34
N LEU A 274 10.42 0.23 23.46
CA LEU A 274 10.46 0.85 22.13
C LEU A 274 10.20 2.35 22.23
N ALA A 275 10.91 3.13 21.44
CA ALA A 275 10.64 4.56 21.30
C ALA A 275 9.30 4.78 20.59
N HIS A 276 8.47 5.66 21.13
CA HIS A 276 7.15 5.98 20.58
C HIS A 276 7.25 6.58 19.17
N GLY A 277 6.49 6.04 18.25
CA GLY A 277 6.38 6.58 16.89
C GLY A 277 7.55 6.27 15.95
N VAL A 278 8.47 5.38 16.34
CA VAL A 278 9.60 4.95 15.53
C VAL A 278 9.32 3.55 14.96
N SER A 279 9.55 3.36 13.66
CA SER A 279 9.33 2.07 12.97
C SER A 279 10.22 0.95 13.53
N VAL A 280 9.67 -0.25 13.67
CA VAL A 280 10.42 -1.48 14.05
C VAL A 280 10.81 -2.34 12.84
N THR A 281 10.58 -1.86 11.63
CA THR A 281 10.90 -2.57 10.37
C THR A 281 11.76 -1.69 9.45
N ASP A 282 11.24 -1.18 8.35
CA ASP A 282 12.02 -0.29 7.48
C ASP A 282 11.96 1.15 8.01
N ALA A 283 13.03 1.92 7.77
CA ALA A 283 13.09 3.32 8.18
C ALA A 283 12.07 4.16 7.42
N CYS A 284 11.37 5.04 8.15
CA CYS A 284 10.34 5.92 7.65
C CYS A 284 10.80 7.40 7.69
N ILE A 285 10.20 8.27 6.86
CA ILE A 285 10.23 9.71 7.12
C ILE A 285 9.26 10.03 8.26
N SER A 286 9.43 11.18 8.92
CA SER A 286 8.48 11.61 9.95
C SER A 286 7.19 12.16 9.33
N LEU A 287 6.12 12.22 10.12
CA LEU A 287 4.89 12.88 9.69
C LEU A 287 5.11 14.37 9.40
N GLU A 288 5.96 15.04 10.16
CA GLU A 288 6.35 16.43 9.91
C GLU A 288 7.00 16.60 8.52
N GLN A 289 7.84 15.65 8.10
CA GLN A 289 8.43 15.63 6.76
C GLN A 289 7.42 15.24 5.67
N THR A 290 6.39 14.48 6.02
CA THR A 290 5.36 14.01 5.09
C THR A 290 4.37 15.11 4.72
N VAL A 291 4.00 15.99 5.64
CA VAL A 291 3.02 17.07 5.40
C VAL A 291 3.39 17.92 4.18
N PRO A 292 4.61 18.46 4.05
CA PRO A 292 5.02 19.23 2.86
C PRO A 292 4.96 18.40 1.56
N VAL A 293 5.23 17.10 1.63
CA VAL A 293 5.12 16.19 0.47
C VAL A 293 3.66 16.07 0.02
N LEU A 294 2.72 15.92 0.95
CA LEU A 294 1.29 15.88 0.63
C LEU A 294 0.79 17.19 0.03
N GLU A 295 1.21 18.33 0.57
CA GLU A 295 0.87 19.66 0.05
C GLU A 295 1.41 19.86 -1.38
N GLN A 296 2.66 19.45 -1.64
CA GLN A 296 3.26 19.51 -2.98
C GLN A 296 2.50 18.64 -3.98
N LEU A 297 2.10 17.42 -3.58
CA LEU A 297 1.31 16.54 -4.42
C LEU A 297 -0.09 17.09 -4.69
N ALA A 298 -0.73 17.71 -3.72
CA ALA A 298 -2.02 18.38 -3.90
C ALA A 298 -1.91 19.56 -4.90
N ALA A 299 -0.87 20.37 -4.78
CA ALA A 299 -0.58 21.44 -5.72
C ALA A 299 -0.34 20.90 -7.15
N ALA A 300 0.39 19.80 -7.28
CA ALA A 300 0.65 19.14 -8.55
C ALA A 300 -0.65 18.62 -9.20
N VAL A 301 -1.55 18.01 -8.43
CA VAL A 301 -2.87 17.56 -8.91
C VAL A 301 -3.72 18.72 -9.39
N LYS A 302 -3.71 19.83 -8.64
CA LYS A 302 -4.41 21.06 -9.04
C LYS A 302 -3.87 21.63 -10.35
N ALA A 303 -2.54 21.67 -10.52
CA ALA A 303 -1.90 22.11 -11.76
C ALA A 303 -2.24 21.19 -12.95
N ARG A 304 -2.22 19.85 -12.75
CA ARG A 304 -2.62 18.88 -13.76
C ARG A 304 -4.07 19.11 -14.22
N ARG A 305 -4.99 19.33 -13.29
CA ARG A 305 -6.41 19.58 -13.62
C ARG A 305 -6.58 20.82 -14.46
N ALA A 306 -5.87 21.91 -14.15
CA ALA A 306 -5.92 23.14 -14.92
C ALA A 306 -5.46 22.91 -16.37
N LYS A 307 -4.39 22.14 -16.58
CA LYS A 307 -3.89 21.79 -17.92
C LYS A 307 -4.82 20.90 -18.74
N LEU A 308 -5.59 20.02 -18.10
CA LEU A 308 -6.49 19.09 -18.79
C LEU A 308 -7.86 19.73 -19.12
N GLN A 309 -8.13 20.93 -18.58
CA GLN A 309 -9.38 21.67 -18.81
C GLN A 309 -9.23 22.83 -19.82
N GLY A 310 -7.99 23.24 -20.13
CA GLY A 310 -7.65 24.21 -21.17
C GLY A 310 -7.24 23.50 -22.45
#